data_4ceddc404f734b63764bf43c3bc503d2
#
_entry.id   4ceddc404f734b63764bf43c3bc503d2
#
_cell.length_a   1.000
_cell.length_b   1.000
_cell.length_c   1.000
_cell.angle_alpha   90.00
_cell.angle_beta   90.00
_cell.angle_gamma   90.00
#
_symmetry.space_group_name_H-M   'P 1'
#
loop_
_entity.id
_entity.type
_entity.pdbx_description
1 polymer ?
#
loop_
_entity_poly.entity_id
_entity_poly.type
_entity_poly.pdbx_seq_one_letter_code
_entity_poly.pdbx_strand_id
1 'polypeptide(L)'
;LLLNGSPRLHGNTSVALERMEDVFAEEGIESEEVRVGTKDVRGCIACHRCTELGKCIFDDIVNEIAPKFEESAGLVVASPVYYASANATLEALLQRLFYSIHFDPSMKVGAAVAVARRAGTVSTFGQLNKFFSISSMPIATSTYWNDLFGSAPGEVQQDTEGIGVVCNLALNMAFLMKS
;
A
#
# COMPACT_ATOMS: atom_id res chain seq x y z
N LEU A 1 7.36 -5.05 -1.12
CA LEU A 1 6.28 -5.35 -0.18
C LEU A 1 4.99 -4.68 -0.64
N LEU A 2 3.86 -5.43 -0.64
CA LEU A 2 2.54 -4.92 -1.00
C LEU A 2 1.58 -5.08 0.19
N LEU A 3 0.94 -3.99 0.63
CA LEU A 3 -0.05 -4.01 1.70
C LEU A 3 -1.45 -3.90 1.11
N ASN A 4 -2.25 -4.97 1.27
CA ASN A 4 -3.62 -5.05 0.79
C ASN A 4 -4.61 -4.70 1.90
N GLY A 5 -5.23 -3.53 1.80
CA GLY A 5 -6.25 -3.06 2.74
C GLY A 5 -7.65 -3.63 2.53
N SER A 6 -7.84 -4.50 1.52
CA SER A 6 -9.17 -5.06 1.26
C SER A 6 -9.52 -6.19 2.24
N PRO A 7 -10.72 -6.17 2.83
CA PRO A 7 -11.23 -7.30 3.60
C PRO A 7 -11.70 -8.48 2.73
N ARG A 8 -11.81 -8.28 1.41
CA ARG A 8 -12.27 -9.31 0.47
C ARG A 8 -11.08 -10.09 -0.08
N LEU A 9 -11.09 -11.41 0.07
CA LEU A 9 -9.99 -12.29 -0.36
C LEU A 9 -9.70 -12.18 -1.87
N HIS A 10 -10.75 -12.14 -2.68
CA HIS A 10 -10.67 -12.01 -4.15
C HIS A 10 -11.41 -10.74 -4.60
N GLY A 11 -11.09 -9.61 -3.94
CA GLY A 11 -11.68 -8.31 -4.26
C GLY A 11 -10.92 -7.59 -5.37
N ASN A 12 -11.48 -6.49 -5.81
CA ASN A 12 -10.87 -5.66 -6.88
C ASN A 12 -9.48 -5.14 -6.52
N THR A 13 -9.21 -4.86 -5.24
CA THR A 13 -7.86 -4.46 -4.77
C THR A 13 -6.85 -5.59 -4.98
N SER A 14 -7.23 -6.85 -4.75
CA SER A 14 -6.35 -7.99 -5.00
C SER A 14 -5.99 -8.12 -6.48
N VAL A 15 -6.98 -7.95 -7.37
CA VAL A 15 -6.73 -7.96 -8.83
C VAL A 15 -5.73 -6.87 -9.23
N ALA A 16 -5.87 -5.66 -8.67
CA ALA A 16 -4.92 -4.58 -8.96
C ALA A 16 -3.49 -4.94 -8.53
N LEU A 17 -3.34 -5.52 -7.34
CA LEU A 17 -2.03 -5.95 -6.83
C LEU A 17 -1.47 -7.13 -7.61
N GLU A 18 -2.28 -8.15 -7.95
CA GLU A 18 -1.89 -9.27 -8.81
C GLU A 18 -1.29 -8.78 -10.14
N ARG A 19 -1.88 -7.75 -10.76
CA ARG A 19 -1.33 -7.16 -12.00
C ARG A 19 0.03 -6.48 -11.78
N MET A 20 0.23 -5.84 -10.62
CA MET A 20 1.54 -5.26 -10.28
C MET A 20 2.57 -6.36 -10.01
N GLU A 21 2.18 -7.44 -9.33
CA GLU A 21 3.05 -8.59 -9.06
C GLU A 21 3.49 -9.30 -10.34
N ASP A 22 2.58 -9.46 -11.34
CA ASP A 22 2.92 -9.98 -12.66
C ASP A 22 4.04 -9.14 -13.30
N VAL A 23 3.92 -7.81 -13.29
CA VAL A 23 4.93 -6.90 -13.86
C VAL A 23 6.23 -6.95 -13.06
N PHE A 24 6.18 -6.99 -11.71
CA PHE A 24 7.39 -7.11 -10.89
C PHE A 24 8.14 -8.41 -11.20
N ALA A 25 7.41 -9.53 -11.38
CA ALA A 25 8.03 -10.81 -11.74
C ALA A 25 8.71 -10.75 -13.11
N GLU A 26 8.07 -10.13 -14.13
CA GLU A 26 8.65 -9.90 -15.46
C GLU A 26 9.92 -9.04 -15.37
N GLU A 27 9.93 -8.06 -14.45
CA GLU A 27 11.08 -7.20 -14.19
C GLU A 27 12.14 -7.82 -13.24
N GLY A 28 11.96 -9.08 -12.82
CA GLY A 28 12.89 -9.79 -11.94
C GLY A 28 12.92 -9.25 -10.50
N ILE A 29 11.81 -8.69 -10.03
CA ILE A 29 11.65 -8.18 -8.66
C ILE A 29 10.75 -9.14 -7.89
N GLU A 30 11.26 -9.65 -6.77
CA GLU A 30 10.47 -10.45 -5.85
C GLU A 30 9.45 -9.57 -5.12
N SER A 31 8.21 -10.04 -5.00
CA SER A 31 7.15 -9.36 -4.30
C SER A 31 6.49 -10.22 -3.24
N GLU A 32 6.00 -9.59 -2.17
CA GLU A 32 5.23 -10.22 -1.10
C GLU A 32 4.00 -9.39 -0.80
N GLU A 33 2.80 -9.99 -0.94
CA GLU A 33 1.55 -9.37 -0.51
C GLU A 33 1.23 -9.72 0.94
N VAL A 34 0.96 -8.71 1.77
CA VAL A 34 0.43 -8.87 3.13
C VAL A 34 -0.98 -8.30 3.20
N ARG A 35 -1.95 -9.16 3.53
CA ARG A 35 -3.35 -8.78 3.69
C ARG A 35 -3.60 -8.17 5.06
N VAL A 36 -4.00 -6.92 5.06
CA VAL A 36 -4.26 -6.12 6.26
C VAL A 36 -5.75 -6.00 6.55
N GLY A 37 -6.58 -5.94 5.51
CA GLY A 37 -7.99 -5.54 5.62
C GLY A 37 -8.88 -6.41 6.51
N THR A 38 -8.45 -7.63 6.85
CA THR A 38 -9.19 -8.55 7.76
C THR A 38 -8.55 -8.66 9.15
N LYS A 39 -7.48 -7.91 9.39
CA LYS A 39 -6.75 -7.98 10.67
C LYS A 39 -7.40 -7.08 11.72
N ASP A 40 -7.27 -7.47 12.97
CA ASP A 40 -7.70 -6.64 14.10
C ASP A 40 -6.55 -5.69 14.48
N VAL A 41 -6.58 -4.48 13.92
CA VAL A 41 -5.55 -3.46 14.13
C VAL A 41 -6.18 -2.22 14.73
N ARG A 42 -5.79 -1.90 15.95
CA ARG A 42 -6.22 -0.66 16.61
C ARG A 42 -5.33 0.52 16.20
N GLY A 43 -5.88 1.73 16.30
CA GLY A 43 -5.14 2.97 16.05
C GLY A 43 -4.02 3.23 17.05
N CYS A 44 -3.10 4.13 16.72
CA CYS A 44 -2.05 4.59 17.62
C CYS A 44 -2.63 5.32 18.83
N ILE A 45 -2.15 5.00 20.02
CA ILE A 45 -2.56 5.64 21.29
C ILE A 45 -1.55 6.70 21.78
N ALA A 46 -0.58 7.07 20.95
CA ALA A 46 0.46 8.06 21.27
C ALA A 46 1.21 7.80 22.59
N CYS A 47 1.44 6.53 22.94
CA CYS A 47 2.11 6.15 24.20
C CYS A 47 3.63 6.34 24.18
N HIS A 48 4.23 6.63 23.02
CA HIS A 48 5.66 6.85 22.78
C HIS A 48 6.61 5.68 23.17
N ARG A 49 6.07 4.52 23.56
CA ARG A 49 6.88 3.37 23.98
C ARG A 49 7.72 2.79 22.86
N CYS A 50 7.34 3.01 21.61
CA CYS A 50 8.12 2.56 20.45
C CYS A 50 9.53 3.19 20.40
N THR A 51 9.69 4.41 20.90
CA THR A 51 11.00 5.08 21.00
C THR A 51 12.01 4.30 21.83
N GLU A 52 11.54 3.63 22.90
CA GLU A 52 12.39 2.82 23.78
C GLU A 52 12.49 1.36 23.32
N LEU A 53 11.39 0.80 22.78
CA LEU A 53 11.26 -0.62 22.47
C LEU A 53 11.75 -0.98 21.07
N GLY A 54 11.93 -0.02 20.17
CA GLY A 54 12.24 -0.27 18.76
C GLY A 54 11.08 -0.91 17.96
N LYS A 55 9.89 -0.99 18.55
CA LYS A 55 8.70 -1.55 17.93
C LYS A 55 7.42 -1.05 18.62
N CYS A 56 6.26 -1.23 17.98
CA CYS A 56 5.00 -0.91 18.62
C CYS A 56 4.75 -1.77 19.86
N ILE A 57 4.16 -1.18 20.90
CA ILE A 57 3.83 -1.90 22.14
C ILE A 57 2.77 -2.99 21.94
N PHE A 58 1.89 -2.85 20.95
CA PHE A 58 0.91 -3.86 20.60
C PHE A 58 1.57 -4.93 19.76
N ASP A 59 1.52 -6.17 20.24
CA ASP A 59 2.11 -7.33 19.59
C ASP A 59 1.10 -7.90 18.57
N ASP A 60 1.10 -7.31 17.38
CA ASP A 60 0.21 -7.65 16.28
C ASP A 60 0.95 -7.51 14.92
N ILE A 61 0.21 -7.64 13.83
CA ILE A 61 0.72 -7.60 12.46
C ILE A 61 1.60 -6.37 12.14
N VAL A 62 1.49 -5.26 12.86
CA VAL A 62 2.36 -4.09 12.64
C VAL A 62 3.82 -4.44 12.91
N ASN A 63 4.09 -5.19 13.98
CA ASN A 63 5.43 -5.62 14.32
C ASN A 63 5.95 -6.75 13.39
N GLU A 64 5.05 -7.50 12.75
CA GLU A 64 5.41 -8.52 11.76
C GLU A 64 5.77 -7.88 10.40
N ILE A 65 5.11 -6.77 10.06
CA ILE A 65 5.35 -6.05 8.79
C ILE A 65 6.62 -5.20 8.85
N ALA A 66 6.96 -4.62 10.00
CA ALA A 66 8.10 -3.72 10.14
C ALA A 66 9.42 -4.28 9.58
N PRO A 67 9.87 -5.51 9.93
CA PRO A 67 11.09 -6.08 9.34
C PRO A 67 10.97 -6.36 7.84
N LYS A 68 9.80 -6.77 7.34
CA LYS A 68 9.57 -6.97 5.91
C LYS A 68 9.69 -5.65 5.13
N PHE A 69 9.20 -4.57 5.72
CA PHE A 69 9.35 -3.23 5.14
C PHE A 69 10.82 -2.76 5.18
N GLU A 70 11.55 -3.07 6.25
CA GLU A 70 12.99 -2.76 6.34
C GLU A 70 13.79 -3.45 5.22
N GLU A 71 13.51 -4.71 4.93
CA GLU A 71 14.20 -5.51 3.91
C GLU A 71 13.78 -5.16 2.48
N SER A 72 12.61 -4.54 2.28
CA SER A 72 12.09 -4.25 0.93
C SER A 72 12.67 -2.95 0.34
N ALA A 73 12.88 -2.93 -0.97
CA ALA A 73 13.28 -1.73 -1.72
C ALA A 73 12.09 -0.77 -1.97
N GLY A 74 10.87 -1.27 -1.90
CA GLY A 74 9.66 -0.48 -2.14
C GLY A 74 8.44 -0.97 -1.38
N LEU A 75 7.48 -0.07 -1.20
CA LEU A 75 6.21 -0.32 -0.52
C LEU A 75 5.03 0.14 -1.36
N VAL A 76 4.18 -0.81 -1.75
CA VAL A 76 2.87 -0.53 -2.34
C VAL A 76 1.81 -0.60 -1.24
N VAL A 77 0.94 0.41 -1.19
CA VAL A 77 -0.22 0.42 -0.29
C VAL A 77 -1.48 0.53 -1.11
N ALA A 78 -2.29 -0.52 -1.12
CA ALA A 78 -3.53 -0.58 -1.88
C ALA A 78 -4.76 -0.65 -0.98
N SER A 79 -5.77 0.16 -1.26
CA SER A 79 -6.99 0.22 -0.45
C SER A 79 -8.26 0.29 -1.28
N PRO A 80 -9.32 -0.42 -0.87
CA PRO A 80 -10.65 -0.04 -1.29
C PRO A 80 -11.02 1.32 -0.70
N VAL A 81 -11.83 2.07 -1.44
CA VAL A 81 -12.32 3.39 -0.99
C VAL A 81 -13.57 3.22 -0.13
N TYR A 82 -13.50 3.69 1.11
CA TYR A 82 -14.63 3.78 2.03
C TYR A 82 -14.81 5.23 2.46
N TYR A 83 -15.96 5.84 2.12
CA TYR A 83 -16.25 7.24 2.46
C TYR A 83 -15.15 8.23 2.04
N ALA A 84 -14.61 8.04 0.83
CA ALA A 84 -13.51 8.83 0.26
C ALA A 84 -12.19 8.77 1.07
N SER A 85 -12.00 7.68 1.84
CA SER A 85 -10.81 7.37 2.61
C SER A 85 -10.37 5.94 2.36
N ALA A 86 -9.17 5.60 2.81
CA ALA A 86 -8.70 4.23 2.82
C ALA A 86 -9.46 3.39 3.87
N ASN A 87 -9.34 2.06 3.79
CA ASN A 87 -9.84 1.17 4.83
C ASN A 87 -9.24 1.54 6.19
N ALA A 88 -10.07 1.70 7.21
CA ALA A 88 -9.66 2.17 8.54
C ALA A 88 -8.61 1.26 9.20
N THR A 89 -8.67 -0.06 8.97
CA THR A 89 -7.67 -1.02 9.47
C THR A 89 -6.30 -0.75 8.85
N LEU A 90 -6.25 -0.47 7.54
CA LEU A 90 -5.02 -0.11 6.84
C LEU A 90 -4.47 1.22 7.36
N GLU A 91 -5.31 2.23 7.55
CA GLU A 91 -4.88 3.51 8.12
C GLU A 91 -4.29 3.34 9.53
N ALA A 92 -4.96 2.58 10.39
CA ALA A 92 -4.48 2.31 11.75
C ALA A 92 -3.12 1.59 11.73
N LEU A 93 -2.95 0.65 10.79
CA LEU A 93 -1.67 -0.04 10.57
C LEU A 93 -0.58 0.95 10.13
N LEU A 94 -0.84 1.76 9.09
CA LEU A 94 0.14 2.70 8.55
C LEU A 94 0.56 3.74 9.57
N GLN A 95 -0.38 4.33 10.33
CA GLN A 95 -0.08 5.27 11.40
C GLN A 95 0.88 4.66 12.44
N ARG A 96 0.66 3.40 12.82
CA ARG A 96 1.50 2.71 13.79
C ARG A 96 2.83 2.26 13.18
N LEU A 97 2.82 1.71 11.97
CA LEU A 97 4.01 1.25 11.27
C LEU A 97 5.00 2.41 11.11
N PHE A 98 4.61 3.46 10.42
CA PHE A 98 5.49 4.60 10.15
C PHE A 98 5.93 5.35 11.41
N TYR A 99 5.18 5.26 12.51
CA TYR A 99 5.57 5.86 13.77
C TYR A 99 6.48 4.98 14.64
N SER A 100 6.47 3.67 14.43
CA SER A 100 7.20 2.72 15.30
C SER A 100 8.43 2.06 14.66
N ILE A 101 8.64 2.23 13.37
CA ILE A 101 9.88 1.74 12.72
C ILE A 101 11.10 2.51 13.23
N HIS A 102 12.23 1.82 13.33
CA HIS A 102 13.50 2.37 13.78
C HIS A 102 14.60 2.35 12.72
N PHE A 103 14.26 1.96 11.50
CA PHE A 103 15.10 2.15 10.33
C PHE A 103 14.68 3.41 9.58
N ASP A 104 15.57 3.93 8.76
CA ASP A 104 15.28 5.05 7.87
C ASP A 104 14.60 4.53 6.58
N PRO A 105 13.34 4.85 6.32
CA PRO A 105 12.65 4.46 5.09
C PRO A 105 12.97 5.36 3.89
N SER A 106 13.78 6.40 4.08
CA SER A 106 14.13 7.33 3.00
C SER A 106 14.68 6.58 1.79
N MET A 107 14.36 7.07 0.60
CA MET A 107 14.73 6.49 -0.69
C MET A 107 14.13 5.11 -1.04
N LYS A 108 13.37 4.45 -0.13
CA LYS A 108 12.53 3.33 -0.54
C LYS A 108 11.37 3.85 -1.40
N VAL A 109 11.06 3.15 -2.49
CA VAL A 109 10.03 3.62 -3.44
C VAL A 109 8.63 3.36 -2.89
N GLY A 110 7.82 4.41 -2.76
CA GLY A 110 6.44 4.32 -2.32
C GLY A 110 5.43 4.39 -3.47
N ALA A 111 4.33 3.65 -3.39
CA ALA A 111 3.19 3.79 -4.27
C ALA A 111 1.86 3.53 -3.56
N ALA A 112 0.86 4.37 -3.84
CA ALA A 112 -0.50 4.19 -3.37
C ALA A 112 -1.42 3.79 -4.52
N VAL A 113 -2.36 2.87 -4.26
CA VAL A 113 -3.40 2.44 -5.21
C VAL A 113 -4.76 2.52 -4.53
N ALA A 114 -5.72 3.19 -5.16
CA ALA A 114 -7.07 3.33 -4.66
C ALA A 114 -8.07 2.61 -5.58
N VAL A 115 -8.91 1.76 -5.03
CA VAL A 115 -9.91 0.99 -5.78
C VAL A 115 -11.30 1.32 -5.30
N ALA A 116 -12.14 1.85 -6.19
CA ALA A 116 -13.49 2.27 -5.85
C ALA A 116 -14.55 1.68 -6.77
N ARG A 117 -15.78 1.68 -6.27
CA ARG A 117 -16.93 1.46 -7.13
C ARG A 117 -17.13 2.62 -8.11
N ARG A 118 -16.90 3.88 -7.66
CA ARG A 118 -17.28 5.07 -8.46
C ARG A 118 -16.46 6.32 -8.16
N ALA A 119 -16.27 6.72 -6.91
CA ALA A 119 -15.71 8.01 -6.55
C ALA A 119 -14.90 7.95 -5.24
N GLY A 120 -14.12 9.01 -4.96
CA GLY A 120 -13.33 9.13 -3.73
C GLY A 120 -11.91 8.59 -3.85
N THR A 121 -11.52 8.09 -5.01
CA THR A 121 -10.18 7.54 -5.26
C THR A 121 -9.08 8.58 -5.07
N VAL A 122 -9.24 9.78 -5.64
CA VAL A 122 -8.23 10.85 -5.55
C VAL A 122 -7.98 11.27 -4.10
N SER A 123 -9.03 11.36 -3.28
CA SER A 123 -8.89 11.65 -1.85
C SER A 123 -8.12 10.55 -1.12
N THR A 124 -8.48 9.29 -1.36
CA THR A 124 -7.81 8.11 -0.78
C THR A 124 -6.34 8.01 -1.24
N PHE A 125 -6.09 8.17 -2.53
CA PHE A 125 -4.75 8.20 -3.11
C PHE A 125 -3.88 9.29 -2.46
N GLY A 126 -4.40 10.52 -2.37
CA GLY A 126 -3.70 11.63 -1.72
C GLY A 126 -3.45 11.40 -0.23
N GLN A 127 -4.36 10.75 0.47
CA GLN A 127 -4.21 10.39 1.87
C GLN A 127 -3.07 9.39 2.08
N LEU A 128 -3.01 8.32 1.29
CA LEU A 128 -1.99 7.29 1.39
C LEU A 128 -0.60 7.81 1.03
N ASN A 129 -0.49 8.66 0.01
CA ASN A 129 0.80 9.24 -0.39
C ASN A 129 1.44 10.15 0.68
N LYS A 130 0.68 10.65 1.65
CA LYS A 130 1.23 11.45 2.76
C LYS A 130 2.21 10.66 3.63
N PHE A 131 2.00 9.36 3.80
CA PHE A 131 2.93 8.52 4.55
C PHE A 131 4.30 8.45 3.88
N PHE A 132 4.33 8.35 2.57
CA PHE A 132 5.58 8.33 1.81
C PHE A 132 6.26 9.69 1.79
N SER A 133 5.50 10.75 1.50
CA SER A 133 6.07 12.10 1.35
C SER A 133 6.73 12.62 2.63
N ILE A 134 6.13 12.37 3.81
CA ILE A 134 6.72 12.80 5.09
C ILE A 134 7.95 11.98 5.47
N SER A 135 8.08 10.77 4.90
CA SER A 135 9.15 9.82 5.19
C SER A 135 10.29 9.87 4.17
N SER A 136 10.36 10.92 3.36
CA SER A 136 11.39 11.11 2.32
C SER A 136 11.47 9.95 1.32
N MET A 137 10.37 9.24 1.12
CA MET A 137 10.27 8.17 0.14
C MET A 137 9.89 8.73 -1.22
N PRO A 138 10.64 8.44 -2.31
CA PRO A 138 10.20 8.74 -3.66
C PRO A 138 8.85 8.10 -3.95
N ILE A 139 7.89 8.88 -4.46
CA ILE A 139 6.57 8.38 -4.82
C ILE A 139 6.56 8.06 -6.31
N ALA A 140 6.39 6.79 -6.65
CA ALA A 140 6.23 6.39 -8.04
C ALA A 140 4.89 6.90 -8.58
N THR A 141 4.92 7.38 -9.81
CA THR A 141 3.75 7.85 -10.55
C THR A 141 3.51 6.99 -11.77
N SER A 142 2.36 7.12 -12.39
CA SER A 142 1.99 6.43 -13.60
C SER A 142 1.52 7.43 -14.67
N THR A 143 0.87 6.92 -15.71
CA THR A 143 0.26 7.71 -16.79
C THR A 143 -0.96 8.51 -16.34
N TYR A 144 -1.56 8.12 -15.22
CA TYR A 144 -2.67 8.81 -14.54
C TYR A 144 -2.57 8.58 -13.02
N TRP A 145 -3.53 9.07 -12.23
CA TRP A 145 -3.65 8.71 -10.83
C TRP A 145 -3.90 7.20 -10.68
N ASN A 146 -3.30 6.58 -9.68
CA ASN A 146 -3.32 5.14 -9.49
C ASN A 146 -4.67 4.69 -8.91
N ASP A 147 -5.72 4.83 -9.69
CA ASP A 147 -7.08 4.48 -9.30
C ASP A 147 -7.73 3.53 -10.31
N LEU A 148 -8.57 2.63 -9.77
CA LEU A 148 -9.29 1.63 -10.53
C LEU A 148 -10.74 1.57 -10.07
N PHE A 149 -11.62 1.18 -10.99
CA PHE A 149 -13.05 1.15 -10.75
C PHE A 149 -13.65 -0.23 -10.98
N GLY A 150 -14.42 -0.70 -9.99
CA GLY A 150 -15.15 -1.95 -10.04
C GLY A 150 -16.02 -2.14 -8.80
N SER A 151 -17.25 -2.62 -8.96
CA SER A 151 -18.23 -2.84 -7.89
C SER A 151 -18.27 -4.29 -7.43
N ALA A 152 -18.49 -5.19 -8.37
CA ALA A 152 -18.48 -6.64 -8.10
C ALA A 152 -17.06 -7.17 -7.97
N PRO A 153 -16.83 -8.28 -7.25
CA PRO A 153 -15.52 -8.91 -7.18
C PRO A 153 -14.98 -9.23 -8.59
N GLY A 154 -13.75 -8.81 -8.87
CA GLY A 154 -13.10 -9.02 -10.17
C GLY A 154 -13.54 -8.07 -11.30
N GLU A 155 -14.55 -7.23 -11.08
CA GLU A 155 -15.05 -6.32 -12.12
C GLU A 155 -13.99 -5.30 -12.58
N VAL A 156 -13.04 -4.96 -11.73
CA VAL A 156 -11.90 -4.08 -12.06
C VAL A 156 -11.08 -4.59 -13.25
N GLN A 157 -11.15 -5.87 -13.60
CA GLN A 157 -10.51 -6.40 -14.81
C GLN A 157 -11.06 -5.79 -16.11
N GLN A 158 -12.27 -5.24 -16.06
CA GLN A 158 -12.91 -4.55 -17.19
C GLN A 158 -12.49 -3.09 -17.29
N ASP A 159 -11.90 -2.52 -16.25
CA ASP A 159 -11.29 -1.19 -16.23
C ASP A 159 -9.90 -1.24 -16.90
N THR A 160 -9.91 -1.25 -18.23
CA THR A 160 -8.69 -1.37 -19.02
C THR A 160 -7.72 -0.22 -18.83
N GLU A 161 -8.24 0.99 -18.56
CA GLU A 161 -7.42 2.17 -18.25
C GLU A 161 -6.75 1.99 -16.88
N GLY A 162 -7.52 1.70 -15.83
CA GLY A 162 -7.00 1.50 -14.48
C GLY A 162 -5.99 0.34 -14.40
N ILE A 163 -6.23 -0.77 -15.10
CA ILE A 163 -5.27 -1.88 -15.21
C ILE A 163 -3.98 -1.39 -15.91
N GLY A 164 -4.09 -0.66 -17.01
CA GLY A 164 -2.93 -0.07 -17.70
C GLY A 164 -2.13 0.86 -16.79
N VAL A 165 -2.81 1.67 -15.99
CA VAL A 165 -2.18 2.59 -15.03
C VAL A 165 -1.39 1.82 -13.97
N VAL A 166 -1.92 0.77 -13.35
CA VAL A 166 -1.18 0.03 -12.30
C VAL A 166 -0.04 -0.82 -12.87
N CYS A 167 -0.18 -1.34 -14.08
CA CYS A 167 0.93 -2.01 -14.76
C CYS A 167 2.09 -1.03 -15.04
N ASN A 168 1.78 0.16 -15.58
CA ASN A 168 2.79 1.20 -15.80
C ASN A 168 3.39 1.72 -14.48
N LEU A 169 2.59 1.81 -13.40
CA LEU A 169 3.08 2.13 -12.07
C LEU A 169 4.14 1.13 -11.61
N ALA A 170 3.87 -0.17 -11.78
CA ALA A 170 4.80 -1.23 -11.41
C ALA A 170 6.10 -1.16 -12.22
N LEU A 171 6.04 -0.86 -13.52
CA LEU A 171 7.23 -0.61 -14.35
C LEU A 171 8.05 0.58 -13.85
N ASN A 172 7.40 1.69 -13.53
CA ASN A 172 8.08 2.88 -13.01
C ASN A 172 8.70 2.61 -11.63
N MET A 173 8.00 1.86 -10.76
CA MET A 173 8.57 1.42 -9.49
C MET A 173 9.79 0.52 -9.70
N ALA A 174 9.71 -0.45 -10.62
CA ALA A 174 10.81 -1.35 -10.95
C ALA A 174 12.05 -0.56 -11.42
N PHE A 175 11.84 0.42 -12.28
CA PHE A 175 12.92 1.31 -12.73
C PHE A 175 13.56 2.05 -11.56
N LEU A 176 12.76 2.68 -10.68
CA LEU A 176 13.26 3.43 -9.54
C LEU A 176 13.98 2.55 -8.51
N MET A 177 13.50 1.32 -8.28
CA MET A 177 14.13 0.38 -7.33
C MET A 177 15.46 -0.20 -7.83
N LYS A 178 15.67 -0.21 -9.16
CA LYS A 178 16.91 -0.70 -9.79
C LYS A 178 17.97 0.40 -10.00
N SER A 179 17.59 1.67 -9.84
CA SER A 179 18.46 2.84 -10.06
C SER A 179 19.32 3.13 -8.85
#